data_e09b58ab2c796dc5b0c8717bc66df809
#
_entry.id   e09b58ab2c796dc5b0c8717bc66df809
#
_cell.length_a   1.000
_cell.length_b   1.000
_cell.length_c   1.000
_cell.angle_alpha   90.00
_cell.angle_beta   90.00
_cell.angle_gamma   90.00
#
_symmetry.space_group_name_H-M   'P 1'
#
loop_
_entity.id
_entity.type
_entity.pdbx_description
1 polymer ?
#
loop_
_entity_poly.entity_id
_entity_poly.type
_entity_poly.pdbx_seq_one_letter_code
_entity_poly.pdbx_strand_id
1 'polypeptide(L)'
;MQRARKSGQVESILFNLDNKHVIEVFATPIFNEQGDVDGVVIRVDDVTERQHMIGELETARSRAEQSDKLKSAFLANMSHEIRTPLNAIVGFSDLLMVTEDQEEKEEFIQIINANNELLLKLINDILDLSKIEAGSVELKYEDFDLAVYFNELAASMHRRVVNPQVRLVPVNPYETCTVRLDKNRLAQILTNFVTNAIKYTSKGTIEMGYEKIDGDIRLYVRDTGIGIPEDKKDKVFHRFEKLDEFAQGTGLGLSICKAIVEACRGEIGFESEFDKGSLFWAVLPCQFDSVDSEPTSSRRNNEKDADNESILDSEETKKVPKRVLVVEDIQSNFFLVSSILKNKCQLLHAPNGLEAVEIVRTQPVDLVLMDMKMPVMDGRTATSEIRKFNAEIPIIALTAHAFDADRVAALKAGCDDYLVKPINGAKLMQTLKEYGC
;
A
#
# COMPACT_ATOMS: atom_id res chain seq x y z
N MET A 1 -37.82 8.51 51.39
CA MET A 1 -38.51 8.34 52.69
C MET A 1 -39.93 7.79 52.55
N GLN A 2 -40.89 8.52 51.96
CA GLN A 2 -42.27 8.04 51.83
C GLN A 2 -42.45 6.70 51.15
N ARG A 3 -41.60 6.40 50.09
CA ARG A 3 -41.62 5.11 49.39
C ARG A 3 -41.14 3.97 50.28
N ALA A 4 -40.00 4.10 50.98
CA ALA A 4 -39.46 3.07 51.85
C ALA A 4 -40.45 2.79 53.05
N ARG A 5 -41.16 3.82 53.55
CA ARG A 5 -42.17 3.68 54.58
C ARG A 5 -43.45 2.95 54.10
N LYS A 6 -43.79 3.10 52.79
CA LYS A 6 -44.96 2.43 52.22
C LYS A 6 -44.62 1.01 51.67
N SER A 7 -43.45 0.80 51.16
CA SER A 7 -43.03 -0.49 50.58
C SER A 7 -42.48 -1.48 51.61
N GLY A 8 -42.00 -0.99 52.75
CA GLY A 8 -41.27 -1.81 53.72
C GLY A 8 -39.92 -2.32 53.16
N GLN A 9 -39.41 -1.73 52.08
CA GLN A 9 -38.14 -2.14 51.44
C GLN A 9 -37.11 -1.00 51.47
N VAL A 10 -35.82 -1.37 51.34
CA VAL A 10 -34.73 -0.39 51.18
C VAL A 10 -34.86 0.30 49.83
N GLU A 11 -34.90 1.60 49.86
CA GLU A 11 -34.93 2.44 48.65
C GLU A 11 -33.63 3.23 48.54
N SER A 12 -33.04 3.36 47.37
CA SER A 12 -31.90 4.26 47.14
C SER A 12 -32.18 5.25 46.01
N ILE A 13 -31.62 6.42 46.12
CA ILE A 13 -31.70 7.46 45.08
C ILE A 13 -30.36 8.16 44.96
N LEU A 14 -29.91 8.35 43.71
CA LEU A 14 -28.73 9.14 43.38
C LEU A 14 -29.09 10.62 43.20
N PHE A 15 -28.32 11.50 43.81
CA PHE A 15 -28.43 12.94 43.66
C PHE A 15 -27.11 13.55 43.22
N ASN A 16 -27.16 14.41 42.21
CA ASN A 16 -26.07 15.32 41.89
C ASN A 16 -26.22 16.57 42.75
N LEU A 17 -25.36 16.75 43.74
CA LEU A 17 -25.34 17.93 44.61
C LEU A 17 -24.88 19.18 43.89
N ASP A 18 -23.88 19.03 43.04
CA ASP A 18 -23.31 20.02 42.13
C ASP A 18 -22.66 19.31 40.96
N ASN A 19 -21.95 20.05 40.09
CA ASN A 19 -21.23 19.46 38.97
C ASN A 19 -20.01 18.58 39.39
N LYS A 20 -19.76 18.43 40.68
CA LYS A 20 -18.58 17.74 41.21
C LYS A 20 -18.91 16.60 42.18
N HIS A 21 -20.06 16.58 42.78
CA HIS A 21 -20.40 15.61 43.84
C HIS A 21 -21.68 14.85 43.53
N VAL A 22 -21.60 13.53 43.62
CA VAL A 22 -22.72 12.60 43.48
C VAL A 22 -22.89 11.86 44.79
N ILE A 23 -24.07 11.96 45.41
CA ILE A 23 -24.40 11.23 46.64
C ILE A 23 -25.48 10.19 46.37
N GLU A 24 -25.36 9.04 47.01
CA GLU A 24 -26.40 8.02 47.08
C GLU A 24 -27.06 8.04 48.46
N VAL A 25 -28.36 8.23 48.48
CA VAL A 25 -29.15 8.30 49.70
C VAL A 25 -29.98 7.02 49.85
N PHE A 26 -29.70 6.25 50.87
CA PHE A 26 -30.42 5.04 51.21
C PHE A 26 -31.44 5.34 52.30
N ALA A 27 -32.67 4.82 52.14
CA ALA A 27 -33.74 4.86 53.13
C ALA A 27 -34.11 3.42 53.53
N THR A 28 -33.73 3.01 54.74
CA THR A 28 -33.97 1.66 55.30
C THR A 28 -35.09 1.71 56.33
N PRO A 29 -36.17 0.98 56.08
CA PRO A 29 -37.27 0.94 57.07
C PRO A 29 -36.86 0.20 58.37
N ILE A 30 -37.32 0.71 59.52
CA ILE A 30 -37.20 0.04 60.80
C ILE A 30 -38.62 -0.46 61.21
N PHE A 31 -38.69 -1.73 61.58
CA PHE A 31 -39.95 -2.38 61.95
C PHE A 31 -40.11 -2.48 63.49
N ASN A 32 -41.32 -2.30 63.98
CA ASN A 32 -41.66 -2.56 65.36
C ASN A 32 -41.89 -4.08 65.59
N GLU A 33 -42.17 -4.47 66.86
CA GLU A 33 -42.42 -5.86 67.21
C GLU A 33 -43.70 -6.47 66.58
N GLN A 34 -44.57 -5.63 66.03
CA GLN A 34 -45.78 -6.03 65.28
C GLN A 34 -45.60 -6.15 63.83
N GLY A 35 -44.37 -5.83 63.26
CA GLY A 35 -44.05 -5.91 61.87
C GLY A 35 -44.41 -4.65 61.08
N ASP A 36 -44.88 -3.59 61.71
CA ASP A 36 -45.16 -2.31 61.03
C ASP A 36 -43.94 -1.41 60.98
N VAL A 37 -43.85 -0.57 59.94
CA VAL A 37 -42.73 0.38 59.78
C VAL A 37 -42.86 1.52 60.79
N ASP A 38 -42.02 1.51 61.85
CA ASP A 38 -41.96 2.51 62.90
C ASP A 38 -41.11 3.73 62.58
N GLY A 39 -40.03 3.49 61.81
CA GLY A 39 -39.10 4.54 61.40
C GLY A 39 -38.39 4.27 60.08
N VAL A 40 -37.56 5.21 59.70
CA VAL A 40 -36.66 5.06 58.48
C VAL A 40 -35.26 5.62 58.82
N VAL A 41 -34.24 4.81 58.68
CA VAL A 41 -32.86 5.26 58.81
C VAL A 41 -32.40 5.73 57.41
N ILE A 42 -31.74 6.89 57.42
CA ILE A 42 -31.13 7.44 56.16
C ILE A 42 -29.63 7.32 56.31
N ARG A 43 -29.03 6.71 55.27
CA ARG A 43 -27.59 6.70 55.06
C ARG A 43 -27.29 7.50 53.77
N VAL A 44 -26.28 8.34 53.84
CA VAL A 44 -25.82 9.15 52.71
C VAL A 44 -24.38 8.78 52.44
N ASP A 45 -24.11 8.28 51.26
CA ASP A 45 -22.77 7.90 50.84
C ASP A 45 -22.34 8.85 49.69
N ASP A 46 -21.13 9.37 49.76
CA ASP A 46 -20.49 10.04 48.63
C ASP A 46 -19.98 8.96 47.66
N VAL A 47 -20.54 8.93 46.47
CA VAL A 47 -20.23 7.95 45.43
C VAL A 47 -19.60 8.61 44.18
N THR A 48 -19.10 9.83 44.32
CA THR A 48 -18.55 10.64 43.23
C THR A 48 -17.44 9.89 42.46
N GLU A 49 -16.45 9.41 43.20
CA GLU A 49 -15.30 8.70 42.63
C GLU A 49 -15.73 7.40 41.93
N ARG A 50 -16.65 6.67 42.55
CA ARG A 50 -17.23 5.44 42.01
C ARG A 50 -17.99 5.70 40.69
N GLN A 51 -18.82 6.75 40.65
CA GLN A 51 -19.59 7.12 39.47
C GLN A 51 -18.68 7.57 38.33
N HIS A 52 -17.61 8.32 38.65
CA HIS A 52 -16.60 8.72 37.67
C HIS A 52 -15.88 7.50 37.07
N MET A 53 -15.41 6.56 37.88
CA MET A 53 -14.79 5.31 37.41
C MET A 53 -15.74 4.45 36.56
N ILE A 54 -17.02 4.37 36.93
CA ILE A 54 -18.02 3.65 36.12
C ILE A 54 -18.15 4.31 34.73
N GLY A 55 -18.25 5.64 34.66
CA GLY A 55 -18.35 6.38 33.42
C GLY A 55 -17.11 6.21 32.52
N GLU A 56 -15.91 6.23 33.13
CA GLU A 56 -14.67 5.96 32.41
C GLU A 56 -14.61 4.52 31.87
N LEU A 57 -15.02 3.54 32.68
CA LEU A 57 -15.06 2.13 32.30
C LEU A 57 -16.05 1.88 31.16
N GLU A 58 -17.25 2.47 31.22
CA GLU A 58 -18.27 2.37 30.18
C GLU A 58 -17.79 2.99 28.88
N THR A 59 -17.11 4.13 28.95
CA THR A 59 -16.50 4.80 27.78
C THR A 59 -15.40 3.95 27.18
N ALA A 60 -14.49 3.41 27.99
CA ALA A 60 -13.42 2.52 27.54
C ALA A 60 -13.97 1.22 26.93
N ARG A 61 -15.00 0.64 27.55
CA ARG A 61 -15.70 -0.55 27.05
C ARG A 61 -16.34 -0.29 25.68
N SER A 62 -17.08 0.81 25.56
CA SER A 62 -17.73 1.18 24.29
C SER A 62 -16.72 1.36 23.15
N ARG A 63 -15.57 2.02 23.43
CA ARG A 63 -14.48 2.16 22.48
C ARG A 63 -13.89 0.80 22.09
N ALA A 64 -13.67 -0.10 23.04
CA ALA A 64 -13.16 -1.43 22.78
C ALA A 64 -14.13 -2.27 21.93
N GLU A 65 -15.42 -2.27 22.24
CA GLU A 65 -16.46 -2.97 21.48
C GLU A 65 -16.60 -2.42 20.05
N GLN A 66 -16.47 -1.10 19.87
CA GLN A 66 -16.48 -0.47 18.55
C GLN A 66 -15.25 -0.85 17.74
N SER A 67 -14.07 -0.86 18.37
CA SER A 67 -12.82 -1.30 17.73
C SER A 67 -12.89 -2.76 17.27
N ASP A 68 -13.46 -3.65 18.11
CA ASP A 68 -13.59 -5.07 17.78
C ASP A 68 -14.57 -5.32 16.61
N LYS A 69 -15.70 -4.60 16.61
CA LYS A 69 -16.63 -4.62 15.46
C LYS A 69 -15.97 -4.16 14.15
N LEU A 70 -15.18 -3.08 14.21
CA LEU A 70 -14.45 -2.58 13.04
C LEU A 70 -13.42 -3.60 12.54
N LYS A 71 -12.67 -4.26 13.45
CA LYS A 71 -11.72 -5.33 13.10
C LYS A 71 -12.42 -6.52 12.45
N SER A 72 -13.56 -6.94 13.00
CA SER A 72 -14.33 -8.08 12.46
C SER A 72 -14.87 -7.77 11.06
N ALA A 73 -15.44 -6.58 10.87
CA ALA A 73 -15.89 -6.11 9.55
C ALA A 73 -14.73 -6.00 8.55
N PHE A 74 -13.55 -5.54 9.00
CA PHE A 74 -12.33 -5.49 8.21
C PHE A 74 -11.94 -6.87 7.69
N LEU A 75 -11.85 -7.89 8.57
CA LEU A 75 -11.47 -9.25 8.19
C LEU A 75 -12.50 -9.90 7.23
N ALA A 76 -13.80 -9.66 7.46
CA ALA A 76 -14.84 -10.15 6.58
C ALA A 76 -14.74 -9.55 5.17
N ASN A 77 -14.55 -8.23 5.07
CA ASN A 77 -14.39 -7.54 3.80
C ASN A 77 -13.10 -7.97 3.08
N MET A 78 -11.98 -8.13 3.82
CA MET A 78 -10.73 -8.66 3.27
C MET A 78 -10.91 -10.03 2.64
N SER A 79 -11.57 -10.93 3.35
CA SER A 79 -11.84 -12.29 2.86
C SER A 79 -12.63 -12.27 1.56
N HIS A 80 -13.59 -11.35 1.43
CA HIS A 80 -14.40 -11.20 0.22
C HIS A 80 -13.58 -10.63 -0.94
N GLU A 81 -12.83 -9.53 -0.70
CA GLU A 81 -12.03 -8.86 -1.74
C GLU A 81 -10.85 -9.74 -2.23
N ILE A 82 -10.34 -10.65 -1.40
CA ILE A 82 -9.34 -11.67 -1.81
C ILE A 82 -9.99 -12.81 -2.60
N ARG A 83 -11.19 -13.27 -2.18
CA ARG A 83 -11.86 -14.43 -2.81
C ARG A 83 -12.26 -14.15 -4.25
N THR A 84 -12.73 -12.95 -4.55
CA THR A 84 -13.22 -12.59 -5.89
C THR A 84 -12.15 -12.73 -6.96
N PRO A 85 -10.97 -12.08 -6.89
CA PRO A 85 -9.90 -12.27 -7.87
C PRO A 85 -9.32 -13.70 -7.84
N LEU A 86 -9.25 -14.34 -6.68
CA LEU A 86 -8.78 -15.72 -6.58
C LEU A 86 -9.68 -16.68 -7.34
N ASN A 87 -11.01 -16.57 -7.19
CA ASN A 87 -11.97 -17.41 -7.92
C ASN A 87 -11.87 -17.18 -9.43
N ALA A 88 -11.66 -15.92 -9.88
CA ALA A 88 -11.44 -15.63 -11.30
C ALA A 88 -10.16 -16.31 -11.80
N ILE A 89 -9.02 -16.19 -11.07
CA ILE A 89 -7.77 -16.86 -11.43
C ILE A 89 -7.97 -18.38 -11.56
N VAL A 90 -8.58 -19.01 -10.57
CA VAL A 90 -8.83 -20.48 -10.58
C VAL A 90 -9.76 -20.83 -11.73
N GLY A 91 -10.90 -20.15 -11.88
CA GLY A 91 -11.89 -20.48 -12.92
C GLY A 91 -11.33 -20.34 -14.33
N PHE A 92 -10.62 -19.24 -14.63
CA PHE A 92 -10.01 -19.06 -15.95
C PHE A 92 -8.80 -19.96 -16.18
N SER A 93 -8.07 -20.38 -15.12
CA SER A 93 -7.02 -21.39 -15.23
C SER A 93 -7.60 -22.76 -15.58
N ASP A 94 -8.75 -23.13 -15.03
CA ASP A 94 -9.44 -24.38 -15.39
C ASP A 94 -9.94 -24.34 -16.86
N LEU A 95 -10.48 -23.20 -17.30
CA LEU A 95 -10.90 -23.01 -18.69
C LEU A 95 -9.74 -23.06 -19.68
N LEU A 96 -8.56 -22.52 -19.32
CA LEU A 96 -7.34 -22.63 -20.12
C LEU A 96 -6.93 -24.07 -20.45
N MET A 97 -7.23 -25.02 -19.56
CA MET A 97 -6.88 -26.44 -19.77
C MET A 97 -7.81 -27.13 -20.78
N VAL A 98 -9.01 -26.62 -20.99
CA VAL A 98 -10.03 -27.27 -21.83
C VAL A 98 -10.31 -26.56 -23.14
N THR A 99 -9.99 -25.26 -23.27
CA THR A 99 -10.17 -24.51 -24.51
C THR A 99 -9.03 -24.84 -25.50
N GLU A 100 -9.35 -24.98 -26.79
CA GLU A 100 -8.40 -25.15 -27.86
C GLU A 100 -8.17 -23.86 -28.66
N ASP A 101 -9.09 -22.89 -28.55
CA ASP A 101 -9.04 -21.61 -29.24
C ASP A 101 -7.93 -20.74 -28.69
N GLN A 102 -7.08 -20.23 -29.57
CA GLN A 102 -5.91 -19.43 -29.22
C GLN A 102 -6.29 -18.01 -28.76
N GLU A 103 -7.33 -17.41 -29.37
CA GLU A 103 -7.80 -16.08 -29.00
C GLU A 103 -8.44 -16.10 -27.61
N GLU A 104 -9.26 -17.12 -27.31
CA GLU A 104 -9.83 -17.33 -25.97
C GLU A 104 -8.74 -17.57 -24.93
N LYS A 105 -7.69 -18.33 -25.25
CA LYS A 105 -6.53 -18.53 -24.35
C LYS A 105 -5.85 -17.23 -24.00
N GLU A 106 -5.62 -16.36 -24.97
CA GLU A 106 -5.01 -15.06 -24.74
C GLU A 106 -5.87 -14.15 -23.87
N GLU A 107 -7.21 -14.18 -24.08
CA GLU A 107 -8.15 -13.46 -23.23
C GLU A 107 -8.13 -13.98 -21.79
N PHE A 108 -8.17 -15.30 -21.58
CA PHE A 108 -8.12 -15.90 -20.23
C PHE A 108 -6.82 -15.57 -19.51
N ILE A 109 -5.68 -15.61 -20.20
CA ILE A 109 -4.38 -15.21 -19.66
C ILE A 109 -4.41 -13.73 -19.22
N GLN A 110 -4.99 -12.85 -20.02
CA GLN A 110 -5.12 -11.44 -19.64
C GLN A 110 -5.98 -11.25 -18.38
N ILE A 111 -7.10 -11.97 -18.29
CA ILE A 111 -7.97 -11.92 -17.10
C ILE A 111 -7.25 -12.46 -15.86
N ILE A 112 -6.52 -13.57 -15.97
CA ILE A 112 -5.71 -14.13 -14.88
C ILE A 112 -4.66 -13.13 -14.42
N ASN A 113 -3.92 -12.52 -15.33
CA ASN A 113 -2.87 -11.55 -15.01
C ASN A 113 -3.44 -10.31 -14.33
N ALA A 114 -4.56 -9.76 -14.84
CA ALA A 114 -5.22 -8.61 -14.24
C ALA A 114 -5.70 -8.90 -12.80
N ASN A 115 -6.24 -10.09 -12.55
CA ASN A 115 -6.67 -10.49 -11.20
C ASN A 115 -5.49 -10.77 -10.26
N ASN A 116 -4.36 -11.30 -10.77
CA ASN A 116 -3.13 -11.44 -10.01
C ASN A 116 -2.58 -10.08 -9.56
N GLU A 117 -2.53 -9.09 -10.46
CA GLU A 117 -2.09 -7.73 -10.12
C GLU A 117 -3.00 -7.09 -9.07
N LEU A 118 -4.32 -7.28 -9.20
CA LEU A 118 -5.29 -6.81 -8.22
C LEU A 118 -5.06 -7.46 -6.84
N LEU A 119 -4.84 -8.78 -6.80
CA LEU A 119 -4.60 -9.52 -5.56
C LEU A 119 -3.29 -9.07 -4.88
N LEU A 120 -2.21 -8.91 -5.65
CA LEU A 120 -0.93 -8.41 -5.14
C LEU A 120 -1.06 -6.99 -4.57
N LYS A 121 -1.78 -6.12 -5.26
CA LYS A 121 -2.08 -4.77 -4.75
C LYS A 121 -2.85 -4.83 -3.44
N LEU A 122 -3.89 -5.66 -3.34
CA LEU A 122 -4.67 -5.88 -2.13
C LEU A 122 -3.80 -6.32 -0.94
N ILE A 123 -2.93 -7.31 -1.15
CA ILE A 123 -2.01 -7.81 -0.12
C ILE A 123 -1.07 -6.70 0.35
N ASN A 124 -0.50 -5.94 -0.55
CA ASN A 124 0.38 -4.81 -0.21
C ASN A 124 -0.37 -3.71 0.55
N ASP A 125 -1.59 -3.37 0.14
CA ASP A 125 -2.47 -2.42 0.83
C ASP A 125 -2.76 -2.86 2.28
N ILE A 126 -3.02 -4.16 2.51
CA ILE A 126 -3.24 -4.74 3.85
C ILE A 126 -1.96 -4.66 4.70
N LEU A 127 -0.81 -5.02 4.12
CA LEU A 127 0.48 -4.97 4.82
C LEU A 127 0.85 -3.54 5.21
N ASP A 128 0.65 -2.58 4.31
CA ASP A 128 0.86 -1.16 4.61
C ASP A 128 -0.05 -0.70 5.76
N LEU A 129 -1.34 -1.00 5.69
CA LEU A 129 -2.29 -0.65 6.74
C LEU A 129 -1.92 -1.28 8.09
N SER A 130 -1.50 -2.55 8.11
CA SER A 130 -1.06 -3.24 9.32
C SER A 130 0.16 -2.58 9.96
N LYS A 131 1.14 -2.13 9.16
CA LYS A 131 2.32 -1.39 9.63
C LYS A 131 1.93 -0.02 10.21
N ILE A 132 0.98 0.66 9.56
CA ILE A 132 0.46 1.97 10.02
C ILE A 132 -0.23 1.81 11.37
N GLU A 133 -1.15 0.83 11.53
CA GLU A 133 -1.85 0.57 12.79
C GLU A 133 -0.92 0.18 13.94
N ALA A 134 0.14 -0.54 13.65
CA ALA A 134 1.17 -0.88 14.62
C ALA A 134 2.09 0.30 14.99
N GLY A 135 1.91 1.49 14.37
CA GLY A 135 2.81 2.63 14.54
C GLY A 135 4.24 2.34 14.06
N SER A 136 4.41 1.32 13.23
CA SER A 136 5.72 0.82 12.76
C SER A 136 6.05 1.28 11.34
N VAL A 137 5.44 2.37 10.88
CA VAL A 137 5.77 2.96 9.57
C VAL A 137 7.13 3.63 9.67
N GLU A 138 8.13 3.01 9.08
CA GLU A 138 9.42 3.65 8.87
C GLU A 138 9.31 4.59 7.66
N LEU A 139 9.31 5.89 7.91
CA LEU A 139 9.41 6.90 6.85
C LEU A 139 10.87 7.08 6.47
N LYS A 140 11.15 6.97 5.17
CA LYS A 140 12.51 7.12 4.62
C LYS A 140 12.64 8.48 3.94
N TYR A 141 13.07 9.46 4.70
CA TYR A 141 13.32 10.79 4.16
C TYR A 141 14.62 10.80 3.38
N GLU A 142 14.57 11.24 2.13
CA GLU A 142 15.72 11.45 1.25
C GLU A 142 15.62 12.80 0.54
N ASP A 143 16.78 13.35 0.19
CA ASP A 143 16.86 14.60 -0.57
C ASP A 143 16.78 14.26 -2.07
N PHE A 144 15.83 14.86 -2.78
CA PHE A 144 15.66 14.66 -4.23
C PHE A 144 15.02 15.88 -4.90
N ASP A 145 15.20 15.98 -6.22
CA ASP A 145 14.51 16.98 -7.02
C ASP A 145 13.08 16.50 -7.36
N LEU A 146 12.10 17.11 -6.69
CA LEU A 146 10.69 16.80 -6.89
C LEU A 146 10.23 17.16 -8.31
N ALA A 147 10.78 18.20 -8.95
CA ALA A 147 10.36 18.59 -10.29
C ALA A 147 10.72 17.52 -11.33
N VAL A 148 11.91 16.94 -11.22
CA VAL A 148 12.35 15.82 -12.08
C VAL A 148 11.50 14.58 -11.81
N TYR A 149 11.39 14.21 -10.52
CA TYR A 149 10.66 13.01 -10.13
C TYR A 149 9.17 13.06 -10.48
N PHE A 150 8.54 14.23 -10.31
CA PHE A 150 7.15 14.45 -10.68
C PHE A 150 6.90 14.22 -12.17
N ASN A 151 7.80 14.69 -13.04
CA ASN A 151 7.70 14.46 -14.48
C ASN A 151 7.78 12.97 -14.84
N GLU A 152 8.69 12.21 -14.20
CA GLU A 152 8.79 10.75 -14.39
C GLU A 152 7.50 10.04 -13.94
N LEU A 153 6.97 10.43 -12.79
CA LEU A 153 5.72 9.88 -12.27
C LEU A 153 4.53 10.21 -13.18
N ALA A 154 4.43 11.46 -13.64
CA ALA A 154 3.38 11.91 -14.55
C ALA A 154 3.42 11.16 -15.89
N ALA A 155 4.60 10.94 -16.45
CA ALA A 155 4.78 10.15 -17.67
C ALA A 155 4.33 8.68 -17.46
N SER A 156 4.61 8.10 -16.29
CA SER A 156 4.12 6.78 -15.92
C SER A 156 2.58 6.73 -15.80
N MET A 157 1.97 7.75 -15.19
CA MET A 157 0.52 7.83 -15.05
C MET A 157 -0.18 8.08 -16.39
N HIS A 158 0.43 8.86 -17.30
CA HIS A 158 -0.11 9.10 -18.63
C HIS A 158 -0.35 7.79 -19.40
N ARG A 159 0.55 6.82 -19.29
CA ARG A 159 0.39 5.49 -19.92
C ARG A 159 -0.79 4.67 -19.37
N ARG A 160 -1.31 5.02 -18.18
CA ARG A 160 -2.47 4.35 -17.57
C ARG A 160 -3.81 4.90 -18.03
N VAL A 161 -3.81 6.07 -18.67
CA VAL A 161 -5.03 6.67 -19.25
C VAL A 161 -5.30 6.02 -20.60
N VAL A 162 -6.10 4.96 -20.60
CA VAL A 162 -6.46 4.21 -21.82
C VAL A 162 -7.62 4.87 -22.57
N ASN A 163 -8.49 5.59 -21.87
CA ASN A 163 -9.66 6.25 -22.47
C ASN A 163 -9.25 7.52 -23.24
N PRO A 164 -9.42 7.59 -24.58
CA PRO A 164 -9.02 8.75 -25.38
C PRO A 164 -9.83 10.02 -25.10
N GLN A 165 -10.97 9.90 -24.41
CA GLN A 165 -11.80 11.05 -24.01
C GLN A 165 -11.33 11.69 -22.71
N VAL A 166 -10.34 11.11 -22.02
CA VAL A 166 -9.77 11.60 -20.77
C VAL A 166 -8.35 12.09 -21.03
N ARG A 167 -8.04 13.31 -20.60
CA ARG A 167 -6.71 13.90 -20.74
C ARG A 167 -6.09 14.12 -19.36
N LEU A 168 -4.91 13.53 -19.13
CA LEU A 168 -4.08 13.84 -17.97
C LEU A 168 -3.21 15.06 -18.25
N VAL A 169 -3.28 16.06 -17.37
CA VAL A 169 -2.53 17.31 -17.46
C VAL A 169 -1.62 17.44 -16.23
N PRO A 170 -0.32 17.19 -16.36
CA PRO A 170 0.62 17.44 -15.27
C PRO A 170 0.90 18.93 -15.12
N VAL A 171 0.90 19.43 -13.88
CA VAL A 171 1.25 20.81 -13.52
C VAL A 171 2.51 20.77 -12.66
N ASN A 172 3.64 21.06 -13.27
CA ASN A 172 4.93 21.19 -12.61
C ASN A 172 5.35 22.67 -12.65
N PRO A 173 5.15 23.44 -11.56
CA PRO A 173 5.36 24.89 -11.57
C PRO A 173 6.83 25.29 -11.42
N TYR A 174 7.74 24.36 -11.12
CA TYR A 174 9.15 24.65 -10.81
C TYR A 174 10.08 23.94 -11.80
N GLU A 175 11.17 24.60 -12.19
CA GLU A 175 12.25 23.95 -12.97
C GLU A 175 13.05 22.97 -12.10
N THR A 176 13.31 23.35 -10.85
CA THR A 176 13.96 22.55 -9.82
C THR A 176 13.23 22.72 -8.49
N CYS A 177 13.08 21.65 -7.74
CA CYS A 177 12.44 21.68 -6.43
C CYS A 177 13.08 20.61 -5.53
N THR A 178 14.18 20.97 -4.87
CA THR A 178 14.83 20.05 -3.92
C THR A 178 14.01 19.98 -2.65
N VAL A 179 13.63 18.77 -2.26
CA VAL A 179 12.79 18.47 -1.10
C VAL A 179 13.36 17.30 -0.32
N ARG A 180 13.11 17.29 0.99
CA ARG A 180 13.41 16.14 1.84
C ARG A 180 12.15 15.45 2.28
N LEU A 181 11.74 14.43 1.53
CA LEU A 181 10.50 13.65 1.73
C LEU A 181 10.74 12.16 1.52
N ASP A 182 9.75 11.34 1.89
CA ASP A 182 9.71 9.94 1.48
C ASP A 182 9.15 9.85 0.05
N LYS A 183 10.04 9.63 -0.91
CA LYS A 183 9.74 9.55 -2.34
C LYS A 183 8.68 8.50 -2.68
N ASN A 184 8.74 7.34 -2.01
CA ASN A 184 7.81 6.24 -2.25
C ASN A 184 6.41 6.55 -1.73
N ARG A 185 6.32 7.16 -0.55
CA ARG A 185 5.04 7.55 0.04
C ARG A 185 4.38 8.69 -0.74
N LEU A 186 5.17 9.66 -1.21
CA LEU A 186 4.70 10.71 -2.13
C LEU A 186 4.12 10.09 -3.41
N ALA A 187 4.85 9.18 -4.05
CA ALA A 187 4.37 8.48 -5.25
C ALA A 187 3.09 7.68 -4.98
N GLN A 188 2.99 7.02 -3.83
CA GLN A 188 1.83 6.24 -3.42
C GLN A 188 0.58 7.12 -3.30
N ILE A 189 0.69 8.30 -2.66
CA ILE A 189 -0.40 9.27 -2.53
C ILE A 189 -0.88 9.73 -3.91
N LEU A 190 0.04 10.25 -4.74
CA LEU A 190 -0.30 10.75 -6.07
C LEU A 190 -0.89 9.65 -6.97
N THR A 191 -0.30 8.44 -6.96
CA THR A 191 -0.80 7.31 -7.73
C THR A 191 -2.22 6.93 -7.31
N ASN A 192 -2.53 6.92 -6.02
CA ASN A 192 -3.88 6.62 -5.54
C ASN A 192 -4.89 7.71 -5.96
N PHE A 193 -4.52 8.98 -5.87
CA PHE A 193 -5.39 10.07 -6.32
C PHE A 193 -5.64 9.99 -7.83
N VAL A 194 -4.59 9.83 -8.65
CA VAL A 194 -4.71 9.75 -10.12
C VAL A 194 -5.50 8.52 -10.55
N THR A 195 -5.26 7.35 -9.95
CA THR A 195 -6.02 6.13 -10.31
C THR A 195 -7.49 6.24 -9.96
N ASN A 196 -7.84 6.93 -8.86
CA ASN A 196 -9.22 7.27 -8.54
C ASN A 196 -9.80 8.23 -9.57
N ALA A 197 -9.09 9.30 -9.92
CA ALA A 197 -9.52 10.25 -10.95
C ALA A 197 -9.77 9.57 -12.31
N ILE A 198 -8.87 8.68 -12.76
CA ILE A 198 -9.04 7.90 -14.00
C ILE A 198 -10.31 7.02 -13.94
N LYS A 199 -10.55 6.39 -12.79
CA LYS A 199 -11.68 5.48 -12.59
C LYS A 199 -13.02 6.21 -12.67
N TYR A 200 -13.11 7.43 -12.12
CA TYR A 200 -14.37 8.17 -12.00
C TYR A 200 -14.56 9.29 -13.03
N THR A 201 -13.63 9.43 -13.99
CA THR A 201 -13.72 10.37 -15.10
C THR A 201 -13.91 9.62 -16.40
N SER A 202 -15.12 9.59 -16.93
CA SER A 202 -15.42 8.97 -18.23
C SER A 202 -15.04 9.87 -19.42
N LYS A 203 -15.05 11.20 -19.22
CA LYS A 203 -14.69 12.20 -20.22
C LYS A 203 -14.25 13.49 -19.53
N GLY A 204 -13.20 14.13 -20.06
CA GLY A 204 -12.73 15.42 -19.56
C GLY A 204 -11.25 15.42 -19.22
N THR A 205 -10.89 16.12 -18.14
CA THR A 205 -9.49 16.32 -17.74
C THR A 205 -9.23 15.89 -16.32
N ILE A 206 -8.01 15.37 -16.12
CA ILE A 206 -7.44 15.08 -14.81
C ILE A 206 -6.18 15.94 -14.72
N GLU A 207 -6.16 16.88 -13.80
CA GLU A 207 -5.01 17.71 -13.51
C GLU A 207 -4.28 17.12 -12.29
N MET A 208 -3.00 16.85 -12.43
CA MET A 208 -2.12 16.35 -11.37
C MET A 208 -1.03 17.37 -11.14
N GLY A 209 -0.84 17.81 -9.91
CA GLY A 209 0.11 18.87 -9.62
C GLY A 209 0.63 18.87 -8.19
N TYR A 210 1.56 19.79 -7.95
CA TYR A 210 2.04 20.12 -6.63
C TYR A 210 2.39 21.61 -6.53
N GLU A 211 2.38 22.13 -5.31
CA GLU A 211 2.72 23.52 -5.03
C GLU A 211 3.39 23.65 -3.65
N LYS A 212 4.20 24.70 -3.47
CA LYS A 212 4.79 25.04 -2.17
C LYS A 212 3.81 25.92 -1.41
N ILE A 213 3.51 25.58 -0.16
CA ILE A 213 2.64 26.35 0.73
C ILE A 213 3.32 26.45 2.10
N ASP A 214 3.66 27.67 2.52
CA ASP A 214 4.18 27.99 3.86
C ASP A 214 5.34 27.10 4.36
N GLY A 215 6.18 26.61 3.44
CA GLY A 215 7.28 25.70 3.77
C GLY A 215 6.94 24.21 3.65
N ASP A 216 5.74 23.88 3.20
CA ASP A 216 5.28 22.52 2.97
C ASP A 216 5.01 22.25 1.48
N ILE A 217 4.86 21.00 1.09
CA ILE A 217 4.44 20.58 -0.25
C ILE A 217 2.99 20.15 -0.22
N ARG A 218 2.15 20.82 -1.00
CA ARG A 218 0.79 20.38 -1.31
C ARG A 218 0.78 19.62 -2.61
N LEU A 219 0.44 18.34 -2.54
CA LEU A 219 0.14 17.47 -3.69
C LEU A 219 -1.35 17.55 -3.98
N TYR A 220 -1.74 17.58 -5.26
CA TYR A 220 -3.16 17.60 -5.60
C TYR A 220 -3.46 16.90 -6.92
N VAL A 221 -4.69 16.37 -7.01
CA VAL A 221 -5.27 15.84 -8.24
C VAL A 221 -6.70 16.37 -8.35
N ARG A 222 -6.99 17.07 -9.44
CA ARG A 222 -8.31 17.58 -9.80
C ARG A 222 -8.85 16.82 -10.98
N ASP A 223 -10.08 16.33 -10.89
CA ASP A 223 -10.78 15.68 -11.98
C ASP A 223 -12.09 16.38 -12.32
N THR A 224 -12.56 16.16 -13.54
CA THR A 224 -13.87 16.62 -14.03
C THR A 224 -14.86 15.44 -14.14
N GLY A 225 -14.75 14.48 -13.24
CA GLY A 225 -15.56 13.28 -13.20
C GLY A 225 -16.92 13.48 -12.55
N ILE A 226 -17.52 12.38 -12.11
CA ILE A 226 -18.87 12.35 -11.52
C ILE A 226 -19.00 13.09 -10.18
N GLY A 227 -17.86 13.44 -9.53
CA GLY A 227 -17.88 14.01 -8.19
C GLY A 227 -18.37 13.04 -7.12
N ILE A 228 -18.61 13.57 -5.90
CA ILE A 228 -18.99 12.77 -4.74
C ILE A 228 -20.33 13.28 -4.20
N PRO A 229 -21.36 12.42 -4.10
CA PRO A 229 -22.65 12.75 -3.49
C PRO A 229 -22.48 13.16 -2.01
N GLU A 230 -23.33 14.07 -1.55
CA GLU A 230 -23.25 14.66 -0.21
C GLU A 230 -23.30 13.61 0.92
N ASP A 231 -24.17 12.60 0.76
CA ASP A 231 -24.38 11.50 1.71
C ASP A 231 -23.16 10.56 1.83
N LYS A 232 -22.21 10.64 0.89
CA LYS A 232 -20.98 9.81 0.89
C LYS A 232 -19.72 10.58 1.30
N LYS A 233 -19.77 11.91 1.41
CA LYS A 233 -18.61 12.74 1.72
C LYS A 233 -17.93 12.36 3.04
N ASP A 234 -18.68 12.11 4.10
CA ASP A 234 -18.14 11.74 5.41
C ASP A 234 -17.39 10.41 5.40
N LYS A 235 -17.60 9.57 4.37
CA LYS A 235 -17.06 8.22 4.29
C LYS A 235 -15.88 8.07 3.33
N VAL A 236 -15.49 9.13 2.61
CA VAL A 236 -14.48 9.08 1.54
C VAL A 236 -13.14 8.48 1.98
N PHE A 237 -12.72 8.76 3.22
CA PHE A 237 -11.48 8.22 3.79
C PHE A 237 -11.71 6.97 4.66
N HIS A 238 -12.95 6.45 4.72
CA HIS A 238 -13.21 5.21 5.44
C HIS A 238 -12.72 4.01 4.65
N ARG A 239 -12.36 2.95 5.35
CA ARG A 239 -11.84 1.70 4.75
C ARG A 239 -12.97 0.95 4.08
N PHE A 240 -12.69 0.40 2.86
CA PHE A 240 -13.64 -0.39 2.05
C PHE A 240 -14.88 0.37 1.56
N GLU A 241 -14.93 1.67 1.74
CA GLU A 241 -15.99 2.46 1.14
C GLU A 241 -15.72 2.65 -0.35
N LYS A 242 -16.76 2.38 -1.15
CA LYS A 242 -16.77 2.55 -2.60
C LYS A 242 -17.93 3.45 -2.97
N LEU A 243 -17.73 4.41 -3.85
CA LEU A 243 -18.81 5.25 -4.37
C LEU A 243 -19.82 4.42 -5.20
N ASP A 244 -19.30 3.39 -5.86
CA ASP A 244 -20.08 2.42 -6.63
C ASP A 244 -19.61 1.02 -6.21
N GLU A 245 -20.55 0.16 -5.80
CA GLU A 245 -20.28 -1.22 -5.37
C GLU A 245 -19.72 -2.08 -6.50
N PHE A 246 -20.05 -1.76 -7.75
CA PHE A 246 -19.56 -2.46 -8.94
C PHE A 246 -18.23 -1.93 -9.45
N ALA A 247 -17.77 -0.78 -8.95
CA ALA A 247 -16.50 -0.21 -9.40
C ALA A 247 -15.29 -1.00 -8.88
N GLN A 248 -14.40 -1.42 -9.79
CA GLN A 248 -13.15 -2.11 -9.45
C GLN A 248 -12.31 -1.31 -8.47
N GLY A 249 -11.76 -1.97 -7.44
CA GLY A 249 -10.85 -1.39 -6.47
C GLY A 249 -11.12 -1.84 -5.04
N THR A 250 -10.11 -1.76 -4.19
CA THR A 250 -10.11 -2.31 -2.82
C THR A 250 -10.85 -1.44 -1.80
N GLY A 251 -11.12 -0.17 -2.10
CA GLY A 251 -11.64 0.80 -1.11
C GLY A 251 -10.63 1.15 0.00
N LEU A 252 -9.35 0.76 -0.15
CA LEU A 252 -8.30 1.03 0.83
C LEU A 252 -7.41 2.22 0.45
N GLY A 253 -7.30 2.58 -0.82
CA GLY A 253 -6.33 3.55 -1.31
C GLY A 253 -6.38 4.89 -0.59
N LEU A 254 -7.56 5.51 -0.44
CA LEU A 254 -7.70 6.81 0.23
C LEU A 254 -7.48 6.72 1.74
N SER A 255 -7.89 5.63 2.39
CA SER A 255 -7.61 5.41 3.82
C SER A 255 -6.12 5.20 4.10
N ILE A 256 -5.39 4.57 3.17
CA ILE A 256 -3.93 4.45 3.22
C ILE A 256 -3.27 5.82 3.00
N CYS A 257 -3.74 6.62 2.02
CA CYS A 257 -3.25 7.99 1.84
C CYS A 257 -3.39 8.82 3.13
N LYS A 258 -4.57 8.77 3.76
CA LYS A 258 -4.82 9.46 5.02
C LYS A 258 -3.83 9.04 6.10
N ALA A 259 -3.64 7.75 6.28
CA ALA A 259 -2.74 7.22 7.29
C ALA A 259 -1.25 7.54 7.02
N ILE A 260 -0.81 7.55 5.75
CA ILE A 260 0.53 7.99 5.36
C ILE A 260 0.73 9.48 5.69
N VAL A 261 -0.24 10.32 5.29
CA VAL A 261 -0.16 11.77 5.52
C VAL A 261 -0.15 12.09 7.02
N GLU A 262 -0.99 11.42 7.82
CA GLU A 262 -0.99 11.54 9.29
C GLU A 262 0.35 11.09 9.90
N ALA A 263 0.95 10.00 9.39
CA ALA A 263 2.28 9.55 9.83
C ALA A 263 3.38 10.57 9.50
N CYS A 264 3.25 11.29 8.37
CA CYS A 264 4.11 12.41 8.00
C CYS A 264 3.79 13.71 8.77
N ARG A 265 2.79 13.72 9.66
CA ARG A 265 2.25 14.91 10.35
C ARG A 265 1.74 15.98 9.39
N GLY A 266 1.23 15.56 8.25
CA GLY A 266 0.63 16.40 7.24
C GLY A 266 -0.89 16.48 7.35
N GLU A 267 -1.52 17.09 6.37
CA GLU A 267 -2.96 17.22 6.26
C GLU A 267 -3.46 16.69 4.91
N ILE A 268 -4.62 16.02 4.90
CA ILE A 268 -5.26 15.49 3.69
C ILE A 268 -6.71 15.92 3.64
N GLY A 269 -7.18 16.24 2.45
CA GLY A 269 -8.56 16.64 2.25
C GLY A 269 -9.04 16.48 0.81
N PHE A 270 -10.29 16.84 0.60
CA PHE A 270 -10.90 16.88 -0.72
C PHE A 270 -11.98 17.95 -0.79
N GLU A 271 -12.24 18.42 -2.01
CA GLU A 271 -13.38 19.24 -2.37
C GLU A 271 -14.08 18.54 -3.53
N SER A 272 -15.40 18.42 -3.47
CA SER A 272 -16.14 17.72 -4.53
C SER A 272 -17.58 18.22 -4.60
N GLU A 273 -18.06 18.34 -5.83
CA GLU A 273 -19.45 18.62 -6.14
C GLU A 273 -19.95 17.55 -7.15
N PHE A 274 -21.10 16.97 -6.87
CA PHE A 274 -21.67 15.94 -7.72
C PHE A 274 -21.89 16.47 -9.14
N ASP A 275 -21.53 15.67 -10.15
CA ASP A 275 -21.49 15.98 -11.60
C ASP A 275 -20.53 17.12 -12.03
N LYS A 276 -19.66 17.60 -11.14
CA LYS A 276 -18.65 18.62 -11.48
C LYS A 276 -17.21 18.17 -11.30
N GLY A 277 -17.02 17.04 -10.60
CA GLY A 277 -15.71 16.47 -10.33
C GLY A 277 -15.22 16.66 -8.92
N SER A 278 -13.95 16.32 -8.69
CA SER A 278 -13.33 16.36 -7.36
C SER A 278 -11.92 16.93 -7.42
N LEU A 279 -11.49 17.49 -6.29
CA LEU A 279 -10.12 17.87 -5.99
C LEU A 279 -9.69 17.13 -4.74
N PHE A 280 -8.72 16.22 -4.85
CA PHE A 280 -8.05 15.61 -3.71
C PHE A 280 -6.70 16.24 -3.49
N TRP A 281 -6.34 16.50 -2.24
CA TRP A 281 -5.06 17.10 -1.90
C TRP A 281 -4.47 16.54 -0.62
N ALA A 282 -3.14 16.63 -0.51
CA ALA A 282 -2.38 16.27 0.68
C ALA A 282 -1.25 17.27 0.87
N VAL A 283 -1.10 17.80 2.09
CA VAL A 283 -0.01 18.68 2.49
C VAL A 283 0.99 17.87 3.29
N LEU A 284 2.24 17.86 2.87
CA LEU A 284 3.33 17.15 3.52
C LEU A 284 4.34 18.16 4.06
N PRO A 285 4.65 18.13 5.38
CA PRO A 285 5.72 18.94 5.96
C PRO A 285 7.05 18.65 5.27
N CYS A 286 7.74 19.69 4.82
CA CYS A 286 8.96 19.59 4.06
C CYS A 286 10.02 20.56 4.55
N GLN A 287 11.29 20.15 4.49
CA GLN A 287 12.43 21.04 4.64
C GLN A 287 12.97 21.39 3.25
N PHE A 288 13.06 22.67 2.93
CA PHE A 288 13.66 23.16 1.69
C PHE A 288 15.09 23.62 1.93
N ASP A 289 16.01 23.24 1.04
CA ASP A 289 17.29 23.93 0.96
C ASP A 289 17.08 25.32 0.35
N SER A 290 17.71 26.33 0.92
CA SER A 290 17.48 27.76 0.69
C SER A 290 18.02 28.29 -0.66
N VAL A 291 17.81 27.56 -1.78
CA VAL A 291 18.17 28.01 -3.12
C VAL A 291 16.96 27.83 -4.04
N ASP A 292 16.06 28.80 -4.03
CA ASP A 292 14.85 28.76 -4.88
C ASP A 292 14.86 29.82 -5.95
N SER A 293 14.69 29.40 -7.19
CA SER A 293 14.28 30.25 -8.31
C SER A 293 12.77 30.41 -8.32
N GLU A 294 12.29 31.65 -8.48
CA GLU A 294 10.88 32.04 -8.56
C GLU A 294 10.13 31.34 -9.70
N PRO A 295 8.79 31.22 -9.62
CA PRO A 295 7.98 30.51 -10.61
C PRO A 295 7.98 31.23 -11.96
N THR A 296 8.41 30.53 -12.99
CA THR A 296 8.35 31.00 -14.38
C THR A 296 7.00 30.66 -15.01
N SER A 297 6.30 31.72 -15.42
CA SER A 297 5.09 31.67 -16.25
C SER A 297 5.41 31.09 -17.63
N SER A 298 4.66 30.07 -17.99
CA SER A 298 4.35 29.58 -19.34
C SER A 298 5.33 29.91 -20.46
N ARG A 299 6.11 28.93 -20.89
CA ARG A 299 6.58 28.85 -22.27
C ARG A 299 6.34 27.46 -22.87
N ARG A 300 5.48 27.45 -23.90
CA ARG A 300 5.35 26.37 -24.87
C ARG A 300 6.71 26.17 -25.54
N ASN A 301 7.20 24.94 -25.62
CA ASN A 301 8.20 24.58 -26.61
C ASN A 301 7.92 23.19 -27.18
N ASN A 302 7.54 23.24 -28.42
CA ASN A 302 7.91 22.50 -29.61
C ASN A 302 8.61 21.13 -29.43
N GLU A 303 7.94 20.19 -30.06
CA GLU A 303 8.45 18.92 -30.55
C GLU A 303 9.75 19.12 -31.38
N LYS A 304 10.68 18.24 -31.18
CA LYS A 304 11.61 17.80 -32.22
C LYS A 304 11.87 16.31 -32.10
N ASP A 305 11.38 15.62 -33.09
CA ASP A 305 11.77 14.26 -33.48
C ASP A 305 13.29 14.15 -33.67
N ALA A 306 13.81 13.02 -33.26
CA ALA A 306 15.05 12.49 -33.80
C ALA A 306 14.98 10.97 -33.80
N ASP A 307 14.57 10.44 -34.94
CA ASP A 307 14.88 9.09 -35.40
C ASP A 307 16.38 8.83 -35.31
N ASN A 308 16.76 7.66 -34.87
CA ASN A 308 17.93 6.99 -35.37
C ASN A 308 17.80 5.48 -35.26
N GLU A 309 17.32 4.90 -36.33
CA GLU A 309 17.59 3.49 -36.66
C GLU A 309 19.07 3.31 -36.95
N SER A 310 19.68 2.33 -36.35
CA SER A 310 20.83 1.67 -36.92
C SER A 310 20.71 0.16 -36.76
N ILE A 311 20.29 -0.46 -37.83
CA ILE A 311 20.41 -1.88 -38.12
C ILE A 311 21.89 -2.19 -38.23
N LEU A 312 22.37 -3.15 -37.50
CA LEU A 312 23.58 -3.88 -37.79
C LEU A 312 23.33 -5.37 -37.61
N ASP A 313 23.19 -6.02 -38.71
CA ASP A 313 23.38 -7.46 -38.87
C ASP A 313 24.71 -7.88 -38.24
N SER A 314 24.70 -8.90 -37.47
CA SER A 314 25.90 -9.67 -37.14
C SER A 314 25.56 -11.14 -36.94
N GLU A 315 26.04 -11.89 -37.89
CA GLU A 315 26.42 -13.29 -37.95
C GLU A 315 26.08 -14.20 -36.80
N GLU A 316 25.31 -15.25 -37.12
CA GLU A 316 25.10 -16.44 -36.29
C GLU A 316 26.41 -17.21 -36.08
N THR A 317 27.15 -16.86 -35.05
CA THR A 317 28.10 -17.79 -34.46
C THR A 317 27.34 -18.70 -33.47
N LYS A 318 27.46 -20.01 -33.64
CA LYS A 318 26.97 -21.04 -32.69
C LYS A 318 27.53 -20.75 -31.29
N LYS A 319 26.77 -19.99 -30.47
CA LYS A 319 27.09 -19.76 -29.06
C LYS A 319 26.83 -21.02 -28.27
N VAL A 320 27.83 -21.49 -27.52
CA VAL A 320 27.67 -22.50 -26.47
C VAL A 320 26.62 -21.96 -25.49
N PRO A 321 25.58 -22.75 -25.14
CA PRO A 321 24.55 -22.27 -24.25
C PRO A 321 25.16 -21.88 -22.90
N LYS A 322 24.90 -20.64 -22.44
CA LYS A 322 25.37 -20.12 -21.15
C LYS A 322 24.74 -20.88 -19.98
N ARG A 323 25.49 -21.04 -18.91
CA ARG A 323 25.07 -21.71 -17.68
C ARG A 323 24.57 -20.69 -16.67
N VAL A 324 23.27 -20.73 -16.37
CA VAL A 324 22.62 -19.86 -15.41
C VAL A 324 22.30 -20.65 -14.15
N LEU A 325 22.84 -20.22 -13.01
CA LEU A 325 22.50 -20.79 -11.70
C LEU A 325 21.29 -20.04 -11.13
N VAL A 326 20.23 -20.76 -10.85
CA VAL A 326 19.04 -20.27 -10.18
C VAL A 326 19.07 -20.72 -8.72
N VAL A 327 19.16 -19.77 -7.80
CA VAL A 327 19.19 -20.02 -6.36
C VAL A 327 17.84 -19.62 -5.78
N GLU A 328 17.05 -20.63 -5.42
CA GLU A 328 15.65 -20.46 -5.00
C GLU A 328 15.23 -21.67 -4.16
N ASP A 329 14.69 -21.45 -2.97
CA ASP A 329 14.28 -22.50 -2.03
C ASP A 329 12.86 -23.02 -2.32
N ILE A 330 12.02 -22.22 -3.00
CA ILE A 330 10.64 -22.59 -3.34
C ILE A 330 10.62 -23.23 -4.73
N GLN A 331 10.31 -24.51 -4.79
CA GLN A 331 10.35 -25.30 -6.03
C GLN A 331 9.46 -24.75 -7.15
N SER A 332 8.27 -24.17 -6.82
CA SER A 332 7.40 -23.55 -7.82
C SER A 332 8.01 -22.31 -8.47
N ASN A 333 8.76 -21.51 -7.72
CA ASN A 333 9.47 -20.33 -8.25
C ASN A 333 10.62 -20.75 -9.17
N PHE A 334 11.40 -21.76 -8.74
CA PHE A 334 12.42 -22.35 -9.61
C PHE A 334 11.81 -22.89 -10.90
N PHE A 335 10.66 -23.60 -10.81
CA PHE A 335 9.97 -24.13 -11.97
C PHE A 335 9.51 -23.04 -12.93
N LEU A 336 9.00 -21.92 -12.40
CA LEU A 336 8.63 -20.74 -13.19
C LEU A 336 9.83 -20.20 -13.97
N VAL A 337 10.95 -19.91 -13.28
CA VAL A 337 12.18 -19.40 -13.92
C VAL A 337 12.71 -20.38 -14.96
N SER A 338 12.71 -21.69 -14.62
CA SER A 338 13.17 -22.73 -15.54
C SER A 338 12.29 -22.82 -16.79
N SER A 339 10.98 -22.64 -16.67
CA SER A 339 10.04 -22.63 -17.80
C SER A 339 10.28 -21.44 -18.73
N ILE A 340 10.53 -20.25 -18.19
CA ILE A 340 10.83 -19.03 -18.97
C ILE A 340 12.15 -19.19 -19.73
N LEU A 341 13.15 -19.84 -19.11
CA LEU A 341 14.52 -19.99 -19.67
C LEU A 341 14.72 -21.28 -20.46
N LYS A 342 13.70 -22.14 -20.53
CA LYS A 342 13.73 -23.39 -21.27
C LYS A 342 14.24 -23.20 -22.71
N ASN A 343 15.21 -24.00 -23.10
CA ASN A 343 15.86 -24.00 -24.44
C ASN A 343 16.72 -22.74 -24.75
N LYS A 344 16.98 -21.85 -23.80
CA LYS A 344 17.78 -20.64 -24.01
C LYS A 344 19.15 -20.71 -23.33
N CYS A 345 19.23 -21.37 -22.20
CA CYS A 345 20.47 -21.55 -21.42
C CYS A 345 20.47 -22.91 -20.71
N GLN A 346 21.64 -23.34 -20.23
CA GLN A 346 21.78 -24.48 -19.36
C GLN A 346 21.51 -24.03 -17.92
N LEU A 347 20.51 -24.61 -17.25
CA LEU A 347 20.15 -24.24 -15.89
C LEU A 347 20.81 -25.16 -14.86
N LEU A 348 21.32 -24.52 -13.81
CA LEU A 348 21.74 -25.15 -12.57
C LEU A 348 20.81 -24.68 -11.45
N HIS A 349 20.57 -25.48 -10.43
CA HIS A 349 19.71 -25.17 -9.30
C HIS A 349 20.44 -25.32 -7.98
N ALA A 350 20.26 -24.35 -7.09
CA ALA A 350 20.66 -24.43 -5.70
C ALA A 350 19.45 -24.04 -4.80
N PRO A 351 19.05 -24.88 -3.83
CA PRO A 351 17.91 -24.60 -2.95
C PRO A 351 18.25 -23.66 -1.79
N ASN A 352 19.50 -23.22 -1.64
CA ASN A 352 19.96 -22.31 -0.60
C ASN A 352 21.30 -21.67 -0.99
N GLY A 353 21.69 -20.62 -0.25
CA GLY A 353 22.93 -19.89 -0.52
C GLY A 353 24.20 -20.69 -0.35
N LEU A 354 24.23 -21.67 0.57
CA LEU A 354 25.41 -22.49 0.80
C LEU A 354 25.74 -23.39 -0.41
N GLU A 355 24.73 -24.04 -0.95
CA GLU A 355 24.88 -24.83 -2.17
C GLU A 355 25.21 -23.97 -3.39
N ALA A 356 24.68 -22.74 -3.45
CA ALA A 356 25.04 -21.79 -4.50
C ALA A 356 26.52 -21.45 -4.50
N VAL A 357 27.10 -21.16 -3.32
CA VAL A 357 28.54 -20.90 -3.15
C VAL A 357 29.38 -22.08 -3.60
N GLU A 358 28.96 -23.32 -3.25
CA GLU A 358 29.66 -24.55 -3.65
C GLU A 358 29.61 -24.80 -5.16
N ILE A 359 28.43 -24.60 -5.78
CA ILE A 359 28.27 -24.75 -7.23
C ILE A 359 29.14 -23.75 -7.98
N VAL A 360 29.14 -22.46 -7.62
CA VAL A 360 29.96 -21.44 -8.27
C VAL A 360 31.47 -21.71 -8.10
N ARG A 361 31.87 -22.35 -6.99
CA ARG A 361 33.27 -22.75 -6.74
C ARG A 361 33.71 -23.94 -7.56
N THR A 362 32.83 -24.90 -7.79
CA THR A 362 33.17 -26.21 -8.38
C THR A 362 32.80 -26.36 -9.84
N GLN A 363 31.90 -25.53 -10.36
CA GLN A 363 31.39 -25.61 -11.71
C GLN A 363 31.47 -24.25 -12.41
N PRO A 364 31.65 -24.21 -13.74
CA PRO A 364 31.55 -22.97 -14.49
C PRO A 364 30.10 -22.49 -14.52
N VAL A 365 29.88 -21.26 -14.05
CA VAL A 365 28.58 -20.55 -14.05
C VAL A 365 28.81 -19.20 -14.73
N ASP A 366 27.95 -18.83 -15.66
CA ASP A 366 28.05 -17.58 -16.41
C ASP A 366 27.21 -16.46 -15.80
N LEU A 367 26.15 -16.79 -15.02
CA LEU A 367 25.25 -15.84 -14.36
C LEU A 367 24.52 -16.52 -13.20
N VAL A 368 24.27 -15.78 -12.12
CA VAL A 368 23.52 -16.23 -10.95
C VAL A 368 22.25 -15.39 -10.79
N LEU A 369 21.09 -16.05 -10.68
CA LEU A 369 19.84 -15.49 -10.21
C LEU A 369 19.70 -15.87 -8.72
N MET A 370 19.83 -14.91 -7.81
CA MET A 370 19.97 -15.15 -6.38
C MET A 370 18.74 -14.68 -5.60
N ASP A 371 17.96 -15.58 -5.03
CA ASP A 371 16.96 -15.17 -4.04
C ASP A 371 17.63 -14.59 -2.80
N MET A 372 17.13 -13.44 -2.34
CA MET A 372 17.69 -12.76 -1.19
C MET A 372 17.22 -13.33 0.16
N LYS A 373 16.10 -14.07 0.20
CA LYS A 373 15.52 -14.65 1.42
C LYS A 373 15.39 -16.15 1.30
N MET A 374 16.32 -16.87 1.89
CA MET A 374 16.34 -18.34 1.87
C MET A 374 16.80 -18.89 3.22
N PRO A 375 16.39 -20.11 3.58
CA PRO A 375 16.89 -20.82 4.75
C PRO A 375 18.36 -21.21 4.60
N VAL A 376 19.01 -21.64 5.71
CA VAL A 376 20.41 -22.09 5.81
C VAL A 376 21.41 -20.97 5.60
N MET A 377 21.43 -20.34 4.41
CA MET A 377 22.26 -19.17 4.08
C MET A 377 21.43 -18.26 3.15
N ASP A 378 21.26 -17.02 3.55
CA ASP A 378 20.55 -16.01 2.76
C ASP A 378 21.36 -15.54 1.54
N GLY A 379 20.69 -14.92 0.57
CA GLY A 379 21.33 -14.50 -0.67
C GLY A 379 22.37 -13.41 -0.49
N ARG A 380 22.27 -12.56 0.54
CA ARG A 380 23.28 -11.50 0.82
C ARG A 380 24.58 -12.14 1.29
N THR A 381 24.50 -13.07 2.23
CA THR A 381 25.65 -13.82 2.74
C THR A 381 26.27 -14.63 1.61
N ALA A 382 25.47 -15.33 0.82
CA ALA A 382 25.94 -16.11 -0.32
C ALA A 382 26.66 -15.24 -1.37
N THR A 383 26.09 -14.09 -1.73
CA THR A 383 26.70 -13.13 -2.65
C THR A 383 28.06 -12.65 -2.11
N SER A 384 28.11 -12.25 -0.84
CA SER A 384 29.35 -11.80 -0.20
C SER A 384 30.41 -12.91 -0.18
N GLU A 385 30.05 -14.16 0.04
CA GLU A 385 30.97 -15.30 -0.01
C GLU A 385 31.46 -15.59 -1.44
N ILE A 386 30.59 -15.51 -2.45
CA ILE A 386 30.96 -15.69 -3.86
C ILE A 386 31.94 -14.58 -4.28
N ARG A 387 31.71 -13.34 -3.90
CA ARG A 387 32.59 -12.20 -4.26
C ARG A 387 34.00 -12.33 -3.72
N LYS A 388 34.24 -13.10 -2.66
CA LYS A 388 35.61 -13.35 -2.13
C LYS A 388 36.51 -14.12 -3.09
N PHE A 389 35.94 -14.95 -3.99
CA PHE A 389 36.71 -15.77 -4.91
C PHE A 389 36.31 -15.60 -6.38
N ASN A 390 35.16 -14.99 -6.67
CA ASN A 390 34.74 -14.64 -8.03
C ASN A 390 34.08 -13.24 -8.02
N ALA A 391 34.84 -12.23 -8.40
CA ALA A 391 34.40 -10.83 -8.42
C ALA A 391 33.61 -10.47 -9.66
N GLU A 392 33.76 -11.24 -10.76
CA GLU A 392 33.28 -10.85 -12.10
C GLU A 392 31.95 -11.54 -12.50
N ILE A 393 31.56 -12.65 -11.86
CA ILE A 393 30.33 -13.36 -12.22
C ILE A 393 29.13 -12.45 -11.99
N PRO A 394 28.25 -12.22 -13.00
CA PRO A 394 27.04 -11.45 -12.80
C PRO A 394 26.09 -12.13 -11.79
N ILE A 395 25.67 -11.40 -10.75
CA ILE A 395 24.70 -11.84 -9.74
C ILE A 395 23.51 -10.91 -9.73
N ILE A 396 22.36 -11.41 -10.15
CA ILE A 396 21.08 -10.68 -10.18
C ILE A 396 20.24 -11.11 -8.99
N ALA A 397 19.93 -10.15 -8.10
CA ALA A 397 19.13 -10.41 -6.93
C ALA A 397 17.64 -10.61 -7.30
N LEU A 398 16.98 -11.62 -6.73
CA LEU A 398 15.53 -11.81 -6.76
C LEU A 398 14.96 -11.33 -5.43
N THR A 399 14.18 -10.24 -5.43
CA THR A 399 13.68 -9.61 -4.20
C THR A 399 12.16 -9.63 -4.12
N ALA A 400 11.59 -9.75 -2.91
CA ALA A 400 10.14 -9.72 -2.69
C ALA A 400 9.56 -8.30 -2.74
N HIS A 401 10.38 -7.25 -2.62
CA HIS A 401 9.93 -5.87 -2.55
C HIS A 401 10.70 -4.99 -3.53
N ALA A 402 9.97 -4.11 -4.22
CA ALA A 402 10.53 -3.09 -5.12
C ALA A 402 11.17 -1.90 -4.37
N PHE A 403 11.25 -1.95 -3.03
CA PHE A 403 11.72 -0.83 -2.21
C PHE A 403 13.25 -0.70 -2.24
N ASP A 404 13.72 0.54 -2.32
CA ASP A 404 15.14 0.90 -2.41
C ASP A 404 16.04 0.30 -1.32
N ALA A 405 15.50 -0.03 -0.13
CA ALA A 405 16.28 -0.65 0.92
C ALA A 405 16.78 -2.05 0.58
N ASP A 406 15.93 -2.90 -0.02
CA ASP A 406 16.33 -4.25 -0.42
C ASP A 406 17.24 -4.21 -1.65
N ARG A 407 17.00 -3.26 -2.56
CA ARG A 407 17.88 -2.95 -3.69
C ARG A 407 19.26 -2.49 -3.21
N VAL A 408 19.31 -1.47 -2.34
CA VAL A 408 20.58 -0.97 -1.78
C VAL A 408 21.32 -2.05 -0.99
N ALA A 409 20.59 -2.88 -0.26
CA ALA A 409 21.18 -3.99 0.49
C ALA A 409 21.75 -5.09 -0.44
N ALA A 410 21.07 -5.40 -1.54
CA ALA A 410 21.54 -6.35 -2.55
C ALA A 410 22.80 -5.82 -3.26
N LEU A 411 22.79 -4.57 -3.71
CA LEU A 411 23.95 -3.92 -4.33
C LEU A 411 25.14 -3.81 -3.37
N LYS A 412 24.90 -3.47 -2.09
CA LYS A 412 25.94 -3.44 -1.06
C LYS A 412 26.52 -4.82 -0.76
N ALA A 413 25.74 -5.89 -0.90
CA ALA A 413 26.23 -7.26 -0.78
C ALA A 413 27.09 -7.71 -1.97
N GLY A 414 27.07 -6.95 -3.08
CA GLY A 414 27.84 -7.22 -4.28
C GLY A 414 27.02 -7.76 -5.46
N CYS A 415 25.67 -7.67 -5.45
CA CYS A 415 24.85 -7.95 -6.63
C CYS A 415 25.03 -6.84 -7.68
N ASP A 416 24.97 -7.21 -8.97
CA ASP A 416 25.12 -6.31 -10.09
C ASP A 416 23.77 -5.69 -10.52
N ASP A 417 22.66 -6.43 -10.32
CA ASP A 417 21.32 -5.99 -10.65
C ASP A 417 20.26 -6.69 -9.76
N TYR A 418 18.98 -6.35 -9.96
CA TYR A 418 17.88 -6.95 -9.22
C TYR A 418 16.61 -7.11 -10.06
N LEU A 419 15.82 -8.13 -9.72
CA LEU A 419 14.47 -8.38 -10.24
C LEU A 419 13.49 -8.52 -9.07
N VAL A 420 12.34 -7.88 -9.21
CA VAL A 420 11.29 -7.93 -8.17
C VAL A 420 10.38 -9.12 -8.43
N LYS A 421 10.10 -9.92 -7.38
CA LYS A 421 9.08 -10.97 -7.41
C LYS A 421 7.67 -10.34 -7.32
N PRO A 422 6.67 -10.82 -8.07
CA PRO A 422 6.72 -11.97 -8.95
C PRO A 422 7.53 -11.69 -10.23
N ILE A 423 8.31 -12.69 -10.64
CA ILE A 423 9.23 -12.56 -11.78
C ILE A 423 8.43 -12.45 -13.08
N ASN A 424 8.53 -11.29 -13.72
CA ASN A 424 7.98 -11.07 -15.07
C ASN A 424 8.92 -11.66 -16.13
N GLY A 425 8.41 -12.58 -16.95
CA GLY A 425 9.20 -13.27 -17.96
C GLY A 425 9.84 -12.35 -18.98
N ALA A 426 9.16 -11.29 -19.43
CA ALA A 426 9.70 -10.32 -20.38
C ALA A 426 10.87 -9.53 -19.77
N LYS A 427 10.72 -9.08 -18.50
CA LYS A 427 11.76 -8.36 -17.78
C LYS A 427 12.96 -9.25 -17.47
N LEU A 428 12.74 -10.50 -17.04
CA LEU A 428 13.82 -11.48 -16.85
C LEU A 428 14.62 -11.66 -18.14
N MET A 429 13.95 -11.83 -19.26
CA MET A 429 14.60 -12.00 -20.57
C MET A 429 15.37 -10.76 -21.03
N GLN A 430 14.85 -9.57 -20.74
CA GLN A 430 15.55 -8.33 -21.03
C GLN A 430 16.85 -8.23 -20.21
N THR A 431 16.75 -8.42 -18.89
CA THR A 431 17.91 -8.36 -17.99
C THR A 431 18.98 -9.40 -18.40
N LEU A 432 18.59 -10.64 -18.71
CA LEU A 432 19.55 -11.66 -19.14
C LEU A 432 20.27 -11.28 -20.44
N LYS A 433 19.57 -10.63 -21.40
CA LYS A 433 20.21 -10.12 -22.64
C LYS A 433 21.26 -9.05 -22.36
N GLU A 434 21.03 -8.17 -21.37
CA GLU A 434 21.98 -7.13 -20.98
C GLU A 434 23.29 -7.73 -20.44
N TYR A 435 23.21 -8.91 -19.80
CA TYR A 435 24.37 -9.69 -19.33
C TYR A 435 24.83 -10.76 -20.33
N GLY A 436 24.33 -10.67 -21.58
CA GLY A 436 24.77 -11.49 -22.71
C GLY A 436 24.31 -12.96 -22.65
N CYS A 437 23.24 -13.26 -21.91
CA CYS A 437 22.61 -14.57 -21.85
C CYS A 437 21.39 -14.68 -22.75
#